data_0f8b3e88f544122067d21b0b9386a91a
#
_entry.id   0f8b3e88f544122067d21b0b9386a91a
#
_cell.length_a   1.000
_cell.length_b   1.000
_cell.length_c   1.000
_cell.angle_alpha   90.00
_cell.angle_beta   90.00
_cell.angle_gamma   90.00
#
_symmetry.space_group_name_H-M   'P 1'
#
loop_
_entity.id
_entity.type
_entity.pdbx_description
1 polymer ?
#
loop_
_entity_poly.entity_id
_entity_poly.type
_entity_poly.pdbx_seq_one_letter_code
_entity_poly.pdbx_strand_id
1 'polypeptide(L)'
;MKSINWSTEKSVILKASRGICFEDIVFYIERGDILDDYLHPNQKAYPGQRIMVIGIANYAFLVPYVENEEELFLKTIIPSRRATQRYLGE
;
A
#
# COMPACT_ATOMS: atom_id res chain seq x y z
N MET A 1 -14.06 8.12 -11.18
CA MET A 1 -13.10 7.20 -10.54
C MET A 1 -11.76 7.87 -10.38
N LYS A 2 -11.14 7.73 -9.24
CA LYS A 2 -9.84 8.36 -8.99
C LYS A 2 -8.73 7.59 -9.67
N SER A 3 -7.73 8.31 -10.15
CA SER A 3 -6.54 7.67 -10.69
C SER A 3 -5.61 7.28 -9.55
N ILE A 4 -4.79 6.27 -9.78
CA ILE A 4 -3.80 5.82 -8.80
C ILE A 4 -2.43 6.17 -9.35
N ASN A 5 -1.67 6.94 -8.57
CA ASN A 5 -0.37 7.43 -9.00
C ASN A 5 0.69 7.14 -7.96
N TRP A 6 1.95 7.22 -8.36
CA TRP A 6 3.09 6.97 -7.49
C TRP A 6 4.33 7.53 -8.14
N SER A 7 5.45 7.54 -7.40
CA SER A 7 6.74 7.93 -7.95
C SER A 7 7.30 6.77 -8.76
N THR A 8 7.48 6.99 -10.05
CA THR A 8 8.05 6.00 -10.96
C THR A 8 9.44 5.57 -10.50
N GLU A 9 10.22 6.56 -10.06
CA GLU A 9 11.57 6.35 -9.58
C GLU A 9 11.59 5.44 -8.35
N LYS A 10 10.68 5.70 -7.42
CA LYS A 10 10.58 4.88 -6.21
C LYS A 10 10.13 3.46 -6.54
N SER A 11 9.25 3.31 -7.53
CA SER A 11 8.78 1.99 -7.95
C SER A 11 9.94 1.13 -8.44
N VAL A 12 10.86 1.72 -9.20
CA VAL A 12 12.04 1.01 -9.68
C VAL A 12 12.92 0.57 -8.51
N ILE A 13 13.12 1.48 -7.55
CA ILE A 13 13.93 1.17 -6.37
C ILE A 13 13.31 0.04 -5.55
N LEU A 14 12.00 0.07 -5.35
CA LEU A 14 11.31 -0.96 -4.59
C LEU A 14 11.39 -2.31 -5.29
N LYS A 15 11.23 -2.33 -6.61
CA LYS A 15 11.33 -3.57 -7.37
C LYS A 15 12.71 -4.19 -7.21
N ALA A 16 13.75 -3.36 -7.28
CA ALA A 16 15.13 -3.85 -7.16
C ALA A 16 15.45 -4.34 -5.75
N SER A 17 14.94 -3.64 -4.72
CA SER A 17 15.30 -3.95 -3.34
C SER A 17 14.37 -4.96 -2.68
N ARG A 18 13.09 -5.00 -3.07
CA ARG A 18 12.09 -5.86 -2.41
C ARG A 18 11.35 -6.80 -3.35
N GLY A 19 11.60 -6.69 -4.65
CA GLY A 19 10.94 -7.54 -5.63
C GLY A 19 9.50 -7.19 -5.90
N ILE A 20 9.01 -6.04 -5.42
CA ILE A 20 7.64 -5.61 -5.62
C ILE A 20 7.61 -4.13 -5.99
N CYS A 21 6.74 -3.76 -6.90
CA CYS A 21 6.61 -2.38 -7.37
C CYS A 21 5.17 -1.91 -7.23
N PHE A 22 4.95 -0.60 -7.45
CA PHE A 22 3.60 -0.05 -7.31
C PHE A 22 2.64 -0.60 -8.36
N GLU A 23 3.13 -0.96 -9.53
CA GLU A 23 2.29 -1.58 -10.56
C GLU A 23 1.68 -2.89 -10.06
N ASP A 24 2.45 -3.66 -9.29
CA ASP A 24 1.93 -4.88 -8.68
C ASP A 24 0.82 -4.55 -7.69
N ILE A 25 1.01 -3.50 -6.90
CA ILE A 25 0.01 -3.07 -5.91
C ILE A 25 -1.30 -2.68 -6.60
N VAL A 26 -1.21 -1.92 -7.69
CA VAL A 26 -2.40 -1.50 -8.43
C VAL A 26 -3.18 -2.72 -8.92
N PHE A 27 -2.48 -3.73 -9.42
CA PHE A 27 -3.11 -4.96 -9.87
C PHE A 27 -3.97 -5.57 -8.76
N TYR A 28 -3.42 -5.65 -7.54
CA TYR A 28 -4.15 -6.24 -6.43
C TYR A 28 -5.27 -5.35 -5.92
N ILE A 29 -5.09 -4.03 -5.98
CA ILE A 29 -6.17 -3.10 -5.62
C ILE A 29 -7.36 -3.30 -6.56
N GLU A 30 -7.09 -3.41 -7.85
CA GLU A 30 -8.15 -3.56 -8.85
C GLU A 30 -8.86 -4.91 -8.76
N ARG A 31 -8.18 -5.91 -8.25
CA ARG A 31 -8.80 -7.21 -8.00
C ARG A 31 -9.64 -7.23 -6.73
N GLY A 32 -9.55 -6.19 -5.92
CA GLY A 32 -10.27 -6.16 -4.66
C GLY A 32 -9.57 -6.90 -3.54
N ASP A 33 -8.27 -7.11 -3.65
CA ASP A 33 -7.49 -7.85 -2.65
C ASP A 33 -7.01 -6.95 -1.51
N ILE A 34 -7.79 -5.93 -1.17
CA ILE A 34 -7.49 -5.05 -0.05
C ILE A 34 -8.02 -5.69 1.22
N LEU A 35 -7.12 -6.01 2.14
CA LEU A 35 -7.49 -6.66 3.40
C LEU A 35 -8.00 -5.65 4.44
N ASP A 36 -7.50 -4.42 4.38
CA ASP A 36 -7.92 -3.37 5.30
C ASP A 36 -7.47 -2.02 4.76
N ASP A 37 -8.07 -0.95 5.27
CA ASP A 37 -7.75 0.42 4.88
C ASP A 37 -8.13 1.32 6.05
N TYR A 38 -7.13 1.97 6.66
CA TYR A 38 -7.37 2.75 7.88
C TYR A 38 -6.50 4.00 7.90
N LEU A 39 -6.88 4.96 8.76
CA LEU A 39 -6.11 6.18 8.94
C LEU A 39 -4.76 5.84 9.57
N HIS A 40 -3.70 6.50 9.08
CA HIS A 40 -2.39 6.33 9.66
C HIS A 40 -2.47 6.65 11.16
N PRO A 41 -1.96 5.79 12.03
CA PRO A 41 -2.09 6.01 13.49
C PRO A 41 -1.40 7.27 13.98
N ASN A 42 -0.38 7.76 13.29
CA ASN A 42 0.30 8.98 13.66
C ASN A 42 -0.09 10.12 12.72
N GLN A 43 -1.32 10.64 12.89
CA GLN A 43 -1.79 11.73 12.04
C GLN A 43 -1.02 13.02 12.24
N LYS A 44 -0.38 13.17 13.38
CA LYS A 44 0.41 14.36 13.67
C LYS A 44 1.61 14.46 12.73
N ALA A 45 2.32 13.34 12.56
CA ALA A 45 3.48 13.28 11.68
C ALA A 45 3.09 13.07 10.22
N TYR A 46 1.96 12.42 9.97
CA TYR A 46 1.52 12.06 8.63
C TYR A 46 0.05 12.48 8.42
N PRO A 47 -0.21 13.80 8.41
CA PRO A 47 -1.59 14.27 8.32
C PRO A 47 -2.25 13.84 7.02
N GLY A 48 -3.46 13.31 7.14
CA GLY A 48 -4.23 12.89 5.98
C GLY A 48 -3.82 11.58 5.36
N GLN A 49 -2.76 10.94 5.87
CA GLN A 49 -2.34 9.65 5.31
C GLN A 49 -3.23 8.51 5.79
N ARG A 50 -3.45 7.58 4.90
CA ARG A 50 -4.13 6.32 5.18
C ARG A 50 -3.19 5.18 4.83
N ILE A 51 -3.53 3.99 5.29
CA ILE A 51 -2.75 2.79 5.00
C ILE A 51 -3.68 1.71 4.47
N MET A 52 -3.37 1.18 3.29
CA MET A 52 -4.02 -0.02 2.79
C MET A 52 -3.18 -1.23 3.18
N VAL A 53 -3.86 -2.33 3.50
CA VAL A 53 -3.18 -3.60 3.73
C VAL A 53 -3.51 -4.50 2.54
N ILE A 54 -2.48 -4.92 1.82
CA ILE A 54 -2.63 -5.73 0.61
C ILE A 54 -1.99 -7.10 0.85
N GLY A 55 -2.74 -8.17 0.56
CA GLY A 55 -2.22 -9.52 0.68
C GLY A 55 -1.68 -10.02 -0.64
N ILE A 56 -0.41 -10.41 -0.67
CA ILE A 56 0.24 -10.92 -1.88
C ILE A 56 1.03 -12.16 -1.49
N ALA A 57 0.71 -13.30 -2.11
CA ALA A 57 1.41 -14.55 -1.89
C ALA A 57 1.48 -14.91 -0.41
N ASN A 58 0.35 -14.77 0.29
CA ASN A 58 0.22 -15.09 1.70
C ASN A 58 1.06 -14.20 2.63
N TYR A 59 1.43 -13.03 2.15
CA TYR A 59 2.14 -12.06 2.97
C TYR A 59 1.44 -10.70 2.86
N ALA A 60 1.38 -9.96 3.96
CA ALA A 60 0.70 -8.67 3.98
C ALA A 60 1.69 -7.53 3.84
N PHE A 61 1.34 -6.56 2.99
CA PHE A 61 2.12 -5.37 2.74
C PHE A 61 1.31 -4.15 3.13
N LEU A 62 1.94 -3.20 3.79
CA LEU A 62 1.32 -1.93 4.13
C LEU A 62 1.66 -0.93 3.03
N VAL A 63 0.64 -0.25 2.53
CA VAL A 63 0.82 0.74 1.46
C VAL A 63 0.25 2.07 1.92
N PRO A 64 1.07 2.91 2.55
CA PRO A 64 0.64 4.26 2.92
C PRO A 64 0.32 5.08 1.67
N TYR A 65 -0.74 5.87 1.75
CA TYR A 65 -1.15 6.69 0.62
C TYR A 65 -1.86 7.94 1.10
N VAL A 66 -1.94 8.93 0.21
CA VAL A 66 -2.75 10.13 0.43
C VAL A 66 -3.77 10.21 -0.70
N GLU A 67 -4.88 10.86 -0.41
CA GLU A 67 -6.00 10.89 -1.32
C GLU A 67 -6.59 12.28 -1.41
N ASN A 68 -6.94 12.70 -2.62
CA ASN A 68 -7.74 13.90 -2.82
C ASN A 68 -8.90 13.53 -3.73
N GLU A 69 -9.59 14.53 -4.28
CA GLU A 69 -10.78 14.27 -5.09
C GLU A 69 -10.47 13.58 -6.41
N GLU A 70 -9.23 13.68 -6.87
CA GLU A 70 -8.84 13.21 -8.20
C GLU A 70 -7.95 12.00 -8.19
N GLU A 71 -7.19 11.79 -7.13
CA GLU A 71 -6.19 10.70 -7.16
C GLU A 71 -5.91 10.11 -5.78
N LEU A 72 -5.41 8.89 -5.84
CA LEU A 72 -4.75 8.22 -4.73
C LEU A 72 -3.26 8.23 -5.05
N PHE A 73 -2.44 8.73 -4.16
CA PHE A 73 -0.99 8.73 -4.38
C PHE A 73 -0.33 7.77 -3.41
N LEU A 74 0.22 6.68 -3.93
CA LEU A 74 0.86 5.65 -3.13
C LEU A 74 2.25 6.11 -2.73
N LYS A 75 2.56 6.04 -1.43
CA LYS A 75 3.80 6.60 -0.90
C LYS A 75 4.94 5.59 -0.86
N THR A 76 4.66 4.37 -0.41
CA THR A 76 5.69 3.34 -0.32
C THR A 76 5.01 1.98 -0.14
N ILE A 77 5.82 0.92 -0.07
CA ILE A 77 5.34 -0.44 0.14
C ILE A 77 6.19 -1.05 1.25
N ILE A 78 5.56 -1.48 2.33
CA ILE A 78 6.27 -1.99 3.50
C ILE A 78 5.79 -3.40 3.83
N PRO A 79 6.66 -4.42 3.74
CA PRO A 79 6.26 -5.76 4.18
C PRO A 79 6.04 -5.75 5.68
N SER A 80 5.01 -6.45 6.16
CA SER A 80 4.68 -6.42 7.56
C SER A 80 4.36 -7.82 8.08
N ARG A 81 5.21 -8.32 8.96
CA ARG A 81 4.96 -9.61 9.60
C ARG A 81 3.75 -9.53 10.51
N ARG A 82 3.63 -8.42 11.25
CA ARG A 82 2.51 -8.24 12.16
C ARG A 82 1.18 -8.24 11.41
N ALA A 83 1.11 -7.52 10.29
CA ALA A 83 -0.10 -7.49 9.48
C ALA A 83 -0.38 -8.86 8.87
N THR A 84 0.66 -9.57 8.48
CA THR A 84 0.49 -10.92 7.95
C THR A 84 -0.19 -11.83 8.97
N GLN A 85 0.28 -11.78 10.21
CA GLN A 85 -0.32 -12.58 11.27
C GLN A 85 -1.75 -12.16 11.55
N ARG A 86 -2.00 -10.86 11.55
CA ARG A 86 -3.31 -10.32 11.89
C ARG A 86 -4.37 -10.62 10.84
N TYR A 87 -4.04 -10.43 9.57
CA TYR A 87 -5.02 -10.49 8.48
C TYR A 87 -5.02 -11.80 7.71
N LEU A 88 -3.88 -12.48 7.65
CA LEU A 88 -3.80 -13.75 6.91
C LEU A 88 -3.75 -14.93 7.85
N GLY A 89 -3.78 -14.67 9.12
CA GLY A 89 -4.09 -15.61 10.15
C GLY A 89 -3.16 -16.81 10.26
N GLU A 90 -2.36 -16.93 11.15
CA GLU A 90 -1.64 -18.13 11.51
C GLU A 90 -0.84 -17.84 12.75
#